data_a59c01997d72834a48c43c51bce64d52
#
_entry.id   a59c01997d72834a48c43c51bce64d52
#
_cell.length_a   1.000
_cell.length_b   1.000
_cell.length_c   1.000
_cell.angle_alpha   90.00
_cell.angle_beta   90.00
_cell.angle_gamma   90.00
#
_symmetry.space_group_name_H-M   'P 1'
#
loop_
_entity.id
_entity.type
_entity.pdbx_description
1 polymer ?
#
loop_
_entity_poly.entity_id
_entity_poly.type
_entity_poly.pdbx_seq_one_letter_code
_entity_poly.pdbx_strand_id
1 'polypeptide(L)'
;MALTTSTSSPKAREKTLLNYFGRVKAEMRREWLARPTSWGEVEREMNEKITDAQGKVHAALLDNFDTPTAMAELLAIVADANTYLAEREAAGGAPDVLLLRRGAIYITKMLRVFGVATQDEFGLPLGAEGGDYEARVAPMLDAIVGFRDAVRAAARGGAKDGPAAFDGLLKLCDELRDSTMVELGVRVEDRAEGSLWKLDDPATL
;
A
#
# COMPACT_ATOMS: atom_id res chain seq x y z
N MET A 1 -17.52 30.30 21.64
CA MET A 1 -16.37 29.37 21.69
C MET A 1 -16.11 28.91 20.26
N ALA A 2 -15.15 29.55 19.60
CA ALA A 2 -14.91 29.35 18.17
C ALA A 2 -14.14 28.04 17.98
N LEU A 3 -14.77 27.07 17.30
CA LEU A 3 -14.11 25.87 16.83
C LEU A 3 -13.14 26.26 15.71
N THR A 4 -11.86 26.33 16.02
CA THR A 4 -10.79 26.42 15.03
C THR A 4 -10.73 25.08 14.28
N THR A 5 -11.50 24.96 13.21
CA THR A 5 -11.30 23.92 12.20
C THR A 5 -9.93 24.17 11.57
N SER A 6 -8.92 23.38 11.99
CA SER A 6 -7.63 23.30 11.32
C SER A 6 -7.87 22.80 9.89
N THR A 7 -8.06 23.73 8.97
CA THR A 7 -8.23 23.45 7.54
C THR A 7 -6.87 23.04 6.98
N SER A 8 -6.60 21.72 6.96
CA SER A 8 -5.45 21.17 6.24
C SER A 8 -5.48 21.66 4.78
N SER A 9 -4.32 22.07 4.25
CA SER A 9 -4.21 22.59 2.88
C SER A 9 -4.70 21.54 1.86
N PRO A 10 -5.21 21.94 0.66
CA PRO A 10 -5.62 21.00 -0.37
C PRO A 10 -4.56 19.96 -0.71
N LYS A 11 -3.30 20.34 -0.81
CA LYS A 11 -2.15 19.43 -1.02
C LYS A 11 -1.98 18.43 0.11
N ALA A 12 -2.24 18.82 1.36
CA ALA A 12 -2.16 17.90 2.50
C ALA A 12 -3.28 16.84 2.45
N ARG A 13 -4.49 17.23 2.04
CA ARG A 13 -5.62 16.30 1.86
C ARG A 13 -5.35 15.30 0.72
N GLU A 14 -4.86 15.77 -0.42
CA GLU A 14 -4.44 14.93 -1.54
C GLU A 14 -3.39 13.91 -1.10
N LYS A 15 -2.32 14.37 -0.42
CA LYS A 15 -1.27 13.48 0.11
C LYS A 15 -1.83 12.43 1.08
N THR A 16 -2.78 12.80 1.93
CA THR A 16 -3.44 11.87 2.86
C THR A 16 -4.20 10.77 2.11
N LEU A 17 -4.96 11.14 1.07
CA LEU A 17 -5.68 10.20 0.23
C LEU A 17 -4.73 9.29 -0.57
N LEU A 18 -3.67 9.84 -1.18
CA LEU A 18 -2.67 9.06 -1.90
C LEU A 18 -1.98 8.04 -1.00
N ASN A 19 -1.58 8.44 0.21
CA ASN A 19 -0.97 7.54 1.18
C ASN A 19 -1.92 6.42 1.60
N TYR A 20 -3.21 6.74 1.83
CA TYR A 20 -4.21 5.75 2.18
C TYR A 20 -4.42 4.73 1.05
N PHE A 21 -4.63 5.18 -0.18
CA PHE A 21 -4.80 4.28 -1.33
C PHE A 21 -3.57 3.41 -1.56
N GLY A 22 -2.37 3.99 -1.46
CA GLY A 22 -1.12 3.24 -1.56
C GLY A 22 -1.01 2.16 -0.49
N ARG A 23 -1.38 2.46 0.77
CA ARG A 23 -1.40 1.48 1.86
C ARG A 23 -2.42 0.36 1.63
N VAL A 24 -3.64 0.68 1.20
CA VAL A 24 -4.66 -0.33 0.88
C VAL A 24 -4.19 -1.23 -0.26
N LYS A 25 -3.61 -0.67 -1.32
CA LYS A 25 -3.03 -1.46 -2.42
C LYS A 25 -1.89 -2.36 -1.94
N ALA A 26 -1.01 -1.87 -1.06
CA ALA A 26 0.07 -2.66 -0.48
C ALA A 26 -0.46 -3.84 0.34
N GLU A 27 -1.49 -3.62 1.18
CA GLU A 27 -2.13 -4.69 1.93
C GLU A 27 -2.84 -5.71 1.01
N MET A 28 -3.43 -5.25 -0.09
CA MET A 28 -4.05 -6.15 -1.09
C MET A 28 -3.04 -7.05 -1.81
N ARG A 29 -1.79 -6.62 -1.99
CA ARG A 29 -0.72 -7.45 -2.59
C ARG A 29 -0.19 -8.51 -1.64
N ARG A 30 -0.38 -8.36 -0.34
CA ARG A 30 0.03 -9.38 0.62
C ARG A 30 -0.91 -10.58 0.54
N GLU A 31 -0.39 -11.79 0.73
CA GLU A 31 -1.14 -13.07 0.61
C GLU A 31 -2.32 -13.23 1.60
N TRP A 32 -2.74 -12.16 2.25
CA TRP A 32 -3.82 -12.20 3.24
C TRP A 32 -5.22 -12.33 2.64
N LEU A 33 -5.39 -12.03 1.35
CA LEU A 33 -6.64 -12.27 0.63
C LEU A 33 -7.05 -13.75 0.62
N ALA A 34 -6.09 -14.67 0.77
CA ALA A 34 -6.34 -16.10 0.81
C ALA A 34 -6.78 -16.62 2.19
N ARG A 35 -6.73 -15.81 3.24
CA ARG A 35 -7.13 -16.21 4.60
C ARG A 35 -8.58 -15.84 4.85
N PRO A 36 -9.43 -16.79 5.29
CA PRO A 36 -10.77 -16.45 5.74
C PRO A 36 -10.66 -15.54 6.98
N THR A 37 -11.15 -14.32 6.86
CA THR A 37 -11.23 -13.38 7.98
C THR A 37 -12.59 -13.52 8.64
N SER A 38 -12.61 -13.83 9.93
CA SER A 38 -13.83 -13.70 10.73
C SER A 38 -13.83 -12.31 11.38
N TRP A 39 -14.92 -11.59 11.22
CA TRP A 39 -15.06 -10.28 11.85
C TRP A 39 -15.18 -10.39 13.37
N GLY A 40 -14.22 -9.79 14.06
CA GLY A 40 -14.28 -9.49 15.48
C GLY A 40 -15.04 -8.19 15.75
N GLU A 41 -14.89 -7.68 16.95
CA GLU A 41 -15.49 -6.40 17.37
C GLU A 41 -14.88 -5.22 16.60
N VAL A 42 -13.57 -5.22 16.44
CA VAL A 42 -12.80 -4.14 15.75
C VAL A 42 -13.21 -4.01 14.28
N GLU A 43 -13.43 -5.14 13.58
CA GLU A 43 -13.90 -5.12 12.19
C GLU A 43 -15.34 -4.61 12.06
N ARG A 44 -16.22 -4.99 13.00
CA ARG A 44 -17.60 -4.50 13.02
C ARG A 44 -17.64 -3.00 13.28
N GLU A 45 -16.87 -2.52 14.26
CA GLU A 45 -16.75 -1.09 14.57
C GLU A 45 -16.25 -0.29 13.35
N MET A 46 -15.19 -0.75 12.69
CA MET A 46 -14.68 -0.11 11.48
C MET A 46 -15.74 -0.10 10.36
N ASN A 47 -16.48 -1.20 10.19
CA ASN A 47 -17.56 -1.27 9.21
C ASN A 47 -18.71 -0.30 9.51
N GLU A 48 -19.08 -0.14 10.78
CA GLU A 48 -20.07 0.84 11.25
C GLU A 48 -19.59 2.26 10.96
N LYS A 49 -18.36 2.60 11.29
CA LYS A 49 -17.75 3.92 10.98
C LYS A 49 -17.81 4.25 9.50
N ILE A 50 -17.50 3.29 8.60
CA ILE A 50 -17.64 3.48 7.16
C ILE A 50 -19.10 3.76 6.80
N THR A 51 -20.04 3.03 7.36
CA THR A 51 -21.47 3.15 7.06
C THR A 51 -22.03 4.49 7.57
N ASP A 52 -21.64 4.91 8.75
CA ASP A 52 -22.01 6.21 9.32
C ASP A 52 -21.47 7.37 8.50
N ALA A 53 -20.20 7.30 8.09
CA ALA A 53 -19.62 8.30 7.22
C ALA A 53 -20.34 8.39 5.87
N GLN A 54 -20.78 7.26 5.30
CA GLN A 54 -21.61 7.25 4.08
C GLN A 54 -22.93 7.99 4.29
N GLY A 55 -23.57 7.79 5.43
CA GLY A 55 -24.80 8.52 5.80
C GLY A 55 -24.57 10.02 5.93
N LYS A 56 -23.48 10.42 6.59
CA LYS A 56 -23.10 11.83 6.78
C LYS A 56 -22.73 12.51 5.46
N VAL A 57 -21.96 11.84 4.58
CA VAL A 57 -21.68 12.35 3.23
C VAL A 57 -22.98 12.57 2.45
N HIS A 58 -23.92 11.61 2.51
CA HIS A 58 -25.19 11.73 1.86
C HIS A 58 -26.00 12.94 2.40
N ALA A 59 -26.06 13.10 3.72
CA ALA A 59 -26.73 14.22 4.37
C ALA A 59 -26.12 15.57 3.96
N ALA A 60 -24.79 15.67 3.94
CA ALA A 60 -24.08 16.88 3.52
C ALA A 60 -24.39 17.25 2.05
N LEU A 61 -24.47 16.26 1.15
CA LEU A 61 -24.81 16.51 -0.25
C LEU A 61 -26.29 16.91 -0.45
N LEU A 62 -27.20 16.46 0.41
CA LEU A 62 -28.58 16.91 0.43
C LEU A 62 -28.73 18.33 0.99
N ASP A 63 -27.81 18.78 1.83
CA ASP A 63 -27.77 20.14 2.37
C ASP A 63 -26.99 21.06 1.43
N ASN A 64 -27.65 21.46 0.34
CA ASN A 64 -27.11 22.41 -0.63
C ASN A 64 -25.72 22.05 -1.18
N PHE A 65 -25.44 20.76 -1.37
CA PHE A 65 -24.15 20.25 -1.84
C PHE A 65 -22.95 20.68 -0.97
N ASP A 66 -23.07 20.58 0.35
CA ASP A 66 -21.95 20.88 1.27
C ASP A 66 -20.76 19.92 1.06
N THR A 67 -20.02 20.18 -0.03
CA THR A 67 -18.82 19.41 -0.39
C THR A 67 -17.69 19.52 0.64
N PRO A 68 -17.48 20.63 1.35
CA PRO A 68 -16.50 20.71 2.43
C PRO A 68 -16.78 19.68 3.54
N THR A 69 -18.02 19.58 4.02
CA THR A 69 -18.41 18.59 5.03
C THR A 69 -18.32 17.17 4.48
N ALA A 70 -18.81 16.92 3.25
CA ALA A 70 -18.66 15.63 2.61
C ALA A 70 -17.17 15.19 2.52
N MET A 71 -16.26 16.08 2.13
CA MET A 71 -14.83 15.80 2.09
C MET A 71 -14.23 15.53 3.47
N ALA A 72 -14.70 16.21 4.51
CA ALA A 72 -14.25 15.94 5.88
C ALA A 72 -14.62 14.52 6.33
N GLU A 73 -15.84 14.07 6.02
CA GLU A 73 -16.28 12.69 6.31
C GLU A 73 -15.51 11.63 5.50
N LEU A 74 -15.13 11.92 4.25
CA LEU A 74 -14.25 11.01 3.49
C LEU A 74 -12.86 10.89 4.14
N LEU A 75 -12.31 11.99 4.66
CA LEU A 75 -11.04 11.98 5.38
C LEU A 75 -11.17 11.30 6.75
N ALA A 76 -12.34 11.34 7.39
CA ALA A 76 -12.60 10.60 8.62
C ALA A 76 -12.50 9.08 8.38
N ILE A 77 -13.04 8.56 7.27
CA ILE A 77 -12.84 7.14 6.89
C ILE A 77 -11.34 6.79 6.82
N VAL A 78 -10.53 7.69 6.26
CA VAL A 78 -9.07 7.46 6.18
C VAL A 78 -8.42 7.42 7.57
N ALA A 79 -8.83 8.32 8.47
CA ALA A 79 -8.33 8.35 9.85
C ALA A 79 -8.71 7.08 10.62
N ASP A 80 -9.97 6.65 10.52
CA ASP A 80 -10.47 5.43 11.15
C ASP A 80 -9.76 4.18 10.59
N ALA A 81 -9.54 4.11 9.29
CA ALA A 81 -8.79 3.02 8.67
C ALA A 81 -7.34 2.95 9.15
N ASN A 82 -6.67 4.10 9.33
CA ASN A 82 -5.32 4.14 9.88
C ASN A 82 -5.28 3.69 11.35
N THR A 83 -6.27 4.07 12.15
CA THR A 83 -6.42 3.60 13.54
C THR A 83 -6.64 2.10 13.58
N TYR A 84 -7.56 1.57 12.78
CA TYR A 84 -7.81 0.15 12.63
C TYR A 84 -6.54 -0.64 12.25
N LEU A 85 -5.77 -0.15 11.29
CA LEU A 85 -4.52 -0.78 10.87
C LEU A 85 -3.49 -0.80 12.01
N ALA A 86 -3.36 0.30 12.77
CA ALA A 86 -2.45 0.36 13.91
C ALA A 86 -2.85 -0.60 15.04
N GLU A 87 -4.15 -0.72 15.32
CA GLU A 87 -4.68 -1.66 16.32
C GLU A 87 -4.42 -3.11 15.92
N ARG A 88 -4.63 -3.47 14.63
CA ARG A 88 -4.35 -4.82 14.12
C ARG A 88 -2.85 -5.14 14.17
N GLU A 89 -2.00 -4.19 13.81
CA GLU A 89 -0.54 -4.32 13.88
C GLU A 89 -0.07 -4.51 15.33
N ALA A 90 -0.58 -3.71 16.27
CA ALA A 90 -0.27 -3.83 17.70
C ALA A 90 -0.71 -5.18 18.28
N ALA A 91 -1.84 -5.73 17.82
CA ALA A 91 -2.33 -7.05 18.21
C ALA A 91 -1.61 -8.21 17.51
N GLY A 92 -0.65 -7.94 16.59
CA GLY A 92 0.02 -8.96 15.77
C GLY A 92 -0.92 -9.68 14.81
N GLY A 93 -2.10 -9.10 14.52
CA GLY A 93 -3.12 -9.64 13.63
C GLY A 93 -3.06 -9.04 12.23
N ALA A 94 -3.55 -9.81 11.24
CA ALA A 94 -3.73 -9.31 9.90
C ALA A 94 -4.99 -8.43 9.82
N PRO A 95 -4.98 -7.30 9.07
CA PRO A 95 -6.19 -6.52 8.81
C PRO A 95 -7.11 -7.23 7.83
N ASP A 96 -8.41 -6.93 7.91
CA ASP A 96 -9.36 -7.31 6.86
C ASP A 96 -9.21 -6.36 5.67
N VAL A 97 -8.61 -6.89 4.62
CA VAL A 97 -8.29 -6.12 3.40
C VAL A 97 -9.56 -5.75 2.63
N LEU A 98 -10.60 -6.59 2.68
CA LEU A 98 -11.86 -6.30 1.99
C LEU A 98 -12.59 -5.14 2.65
N LEU A 99 -12.48 -5.01 3.96
CA LEU A 99 -13.04 -3.89 4.71
C LEU A 99 -12.33 -2.56 4.35
N LEU A 100 -11.00 -2.58 4.30
CA LEU A 100 -10.20 -1.43 3.86
C LEU A 100 -10.52 -1.05 2.40
N ARG A 101 -10.63 -2.03 1.52
CA ARG A 101 -11.00 -1.85 0.12
C ARG A 101 -12.40 -1.25 -0.04
N ARG A 102 -13.36 -1.64 0.80
CA ARG A 102 -14.71 -1.05 0.82
C ARG A 102 -14.66 0.46 1.07
N GLY A 103 -13.89 0.91 2.06
CA GLY A 103 -13.68 2.34 2.32
C GLY A 103 -13.03 3.06 1.13
N ALA A 104 -11.98 2.47 0.55
CA ALA A 104 -11.26 3.02 -0.58
C ALA A 104 -12.14 3.16 -1.83
N ILE A 105 -12.95 2.15 -2.15
CA ILE A 105 -13.91 2.20 -3.26
C ILE A 105 -14.93 3.31 -3.05
N TYR A 106 -15.48 3.44 -1.84
CA TYR A 106 -16.45 4.49 -1.55
C TYR A 106 -15.85 5.89 -1.71
N ILE A 107 -14.66 6.12 -1.15
CA ILE A 107 -13.95 7.40 -1.31
C ILE A 107 -13.73 7.70 -2.80
N THR A 108 -13.24 6.73 -3.57
CA THR A 108 -13.01 6.91 -5.02
C THR A 108 -14.30 7.24 -5.75
N LYS A 109 -15.41 6.54 -5.43
CA LYS A 109 -16.72 6.84 -6.00
C LYS A 109 -17.13 8.29 -5.77
N MET A 110 -16.96 8.81 -4.55
CA MET A 110 -17.30 10.19 -4.23
C MET A 110 -16.37 11.19 -4.91
N LEU A 111 -15.05 10.91 -4.97
CA LEU A 111 -14.11 11.74 -5.71
C LEU A 111 -14.43 11.81 -7.21
N ARG A 112 -14.97 10.73 -7.80
CA ARG A 112 -15.49 10.74 -9.18
C ARG A 112 -16.72 11.60 -9.31
N VAL A 113 -17.67 11.53 -8.38
CA VAL A 113 -18.85 12.41 -8.35
C VAL A 113 -18.43 13.87 -8.28
N PHE A 114 -17.37 14.19 -7.54
CA PHE A 114 -16.81 15.54 -7.45
C PHE A 114 -15.94 15.94 -8.65
N GLY A 115 -15.73 15.05 -9.62
CA GLY A 115 -14.90 15.32 -10.80
C GLY A 115 -13.40 15.32 -10.55
N VAL A 116 -12.95 14.82 -9.38
CA VAL A 116 -11.54 14.80 -8.98
C VAL A 116 -10.81 13.55 -9.49
N ALA A 117 -11.53 12.42 -9.58
CA ALA A 117 -10.98 11.15 -10.07
C ALA A 117 -11.64 10.76 -11.39
N THR A 118 -10.85 10.26 -12.35
CA THR A 118 -11.36 9.87 -13.69
C THR A 118 -11.20 8.40 -14.01
N GLN A 119 -10.48 7.63 -13.16
CA GLN A 119 -10.14 6.23 -13.41
C GLN A 119 -11.18 5.26 -12.85
N ASP A 120 -11.28 4.06 -13.47
CA ASP A 120 -12.17 2.98 -13.01
C ASP A 120 -11.58 2.21 -11.81
N GLU A 121 -10.26 2.21 -11.64
CA GLU A 121 -9.60 1.68 -10.46
C GLU A 121 -9.79 2.58 -9.24
N PHE A 122 -9.80 2.00 -8.04
CA PHE A 122 -9.86 2.81 -6.84
C PHE A 122 -8.55 3.58 -6.63
N GLY A 123 -8.70 4.82 -6.22
CA GLY A 123 -7.58 5.71 -5.93
C GLY A 123 -7.57 6.99 -6.76
N LEU A 124 -6.54 7.78 -6.58
CA LEU A 124 -6.25 8.94 -7.41
C LEU A 124 -5.28 8.57 -8.52
N PRO A 125 -5.38 9.19 -9.71
CA PRO A 125 -4.44 8.92 -10.79
C PRO A 125 -3.02 9.31 -10.38
N LEU A 126 -2.07 8.41 -10.58
CA LEU A 126 -0.62 8.62 -10.40
C LEU A 126 0.04 9.13 -11.70
N GLY A 127 -0.59 10.09 -12.40
CA GLY A 127 -0.17 10.57 -13.72
C GLY A 127 -0.83 9.81 -14.87
N ALA A 128 -0.53 10.19 -16.11
CA ALA A 128 -1.21 9.67 -17.31
C ALA A 128 -0.98 8.16 -17.61
N GLU A 129 0.02 7.53 -16.97
CA GLU A 129 0.42 6.12 -17.20
C GLU A 129 0.44 5.27 -15.91
N GLY A 130 -0.20 5.74 -14.83
CA GLY A 130 0.05 5.21 -13.48
C GLY A 130 -0.32 3.74 -13.24
N GLY A 131 -1.39 3.22 -13.85
CA GLY A 131 -1.86 1.85 -13.60
C GLY A 131 -0.96 0.77 -14.21
N ASP A 132 -0.54 0.96 -15.46
CA ASP A 132 0.35 0.02 -16.17
C ASP A 132 1.79 0.08 -15.60
N TYR A 133 2.23 1.27 -15.20
CA TYR A 133 3.56 1.45 -14.62
C TYR A 133 3.70 0.70 -13.27
N GLU A 134 2.73 0.79 -12.37
CA GLU A 134 2.77 0.08 -11.08
C GLU A 134 2.83 -1.44 -11.30
N ALA A 135 2.00 -2.00 -12.18
CA ALA A 135 1.99 -3.42 -12.48
C ALA A 135 3.33 -3.92 -13.04
N ARG A 136 4.01 -3.10 -13.85
CA ARG A 136 5.31 -3.42 -14.44
C ARG A 136 6.47 -3.34 -13.45
N VAL A 137 6.41 -2.42 -12.50
CA VAL A 137 7.50 -2.17 -11.54
C VAL A 137 7.33 -2.96 -10.24
N ALA A 138 6.10 -3.31 -9.87
CA ALA A 138 5.81 -4.01 -8.62
C ALA A 138 6.66 -5.28 -8.41
N PRO A 139 6.82 -6.20 -9.38
CA PRO A 139 7.63 -7.40 -9.19
C PRO A 139 9.10 -7.09 -8.86
N MET A 140 9.67 -6.05 -9.49
CA MET A 140 11.06 -5.63 -9.22
C MET A 140 11.20 -4.99 -7.83
N LEU A 141 10.23 -4.20 -7.41
CA LEU A 141 10.22 -3.60 -6.07
C LEU A 141 10.05 -4.67 -4.99
N ASP A 142 9.17 -5.65 -5.21
CA ASP A 142 8.96 -6.77 -4.29
C ASP A 142 10.24 -7.61 -4.14
N ALA A 143 10.96 -7.86 -5.24
CA ALA A 143 12.26 -8.54 -5.22
C ALA A 143 13.31 -7.79 -4.39
N ILE A 144 13.42 -6.47 -4.59
CA ILE A 144 14.36 -5.62 -3.83
C ILE A 144 13.99 -5.57 -2.35
N VAL A 145 12.71 -5.44 -2.02
CA VAL A 145 12.23 -5.42 -0.63
C VAL A 145 12.49 -6.78 0.04
N GLY A 146 12.18 -7.88 -0.63
CA GLY A 146 12.43 -9.23 -0.14
C GLY A 146 13.93 -9.48 0.13
N PHE A 147 14.78 -9.09 -0.83
CA PHE A 147 16.25 -9.17 -0.65
C PHE A 147 16.72 -8.34 0.55
N ARG A 148 16.27 -7.07 0.65
CA ARG A 148 16.62 -6.22 1.79
C ARG A 148 16.23 -6.85 3.13
N ASP A 149 15.05 -7.46 3.19
CA ASP A 149 14.57 -8.06 4.43
C ASP A 149 15.34 -9.34 4.77
N ALA A 150 15.72 -10.15 3.78
CA ALA A 150 16.58 -11.31 3.94
C ALA A 150 17.99 -10.91 4.45
N VAL A 151 18.60 -9.89 3.85
CA VAL A 151 19.89 -9.33 4.31
C VAL A 151 19.79 -8.82 5.75
N ARG A 152 18.71 -8.10 6.10
CA ARG A 152 18.51 -7.61 7.48
C ARG A 152 18.30 -8.74 8.48
N ALA A 153 17.61 -9.81 8.09
CA ALA A 153 17.41 -10.99 8.93
C ALA A 153 18.74 -11.71 9.17
N ALA A 154 19.53 -11.92 8.11
CA ALA A 154 20.85 -12.52 8.21
C ALA A 154 21.81 -11.69 9.07
N ALA A 155 21.82 -10.35 8.90
CA ALA A 155 22.65 -9.46 9.69
C ALA A 155 22.29 -9.46 11.19
N ARG A 156 21.00 -9.59 11.54
CA ARG A 156 20.56 -9.70 12.95
C ARG A 156 20.90 -11.05 13.57
N GLY A 157 20.82 -12.14 12.78
CA GLY A 157 21.17 -13.50 13.21
C GLY A 157 22.68 -13.68 13.35
N GLY A 158 23.43 -13.13 12.41
CA GLY A 158 24.89 -13.34 12.28
C GLY A 158 25.78 -12.46 13.16
N ALA A 159 25.22 -11.59 14.01
CA ALA A 159 26.01 -10.73 14.91
C ALA A 159 26.95 -11.52 15.88
N LYS A 160 26.80 -12.85 15.95
CA LYS A 160 27.61 -13.74 16.80
C LYS A 160 28.57 -14.66 16.03
N ASP A 161 28.42 -14.79 14.69
CA ASP A 161 29.03 -15.92 13.94
C ASP A 161 30.23 -15.53 13.03
N GLY A 162 30.71 -14.29 13.08
CA GLY A 162 31.94 -13.87 12.38
C GLY A 162 31.91 -14.16 10.86
N PRO A 163 32.92 -14.93 10.32
CA PRO A 163 33.02 -15.18 8.87
C PRO A 163 31.82 -15.89 8.24
N ALA A 164 31.13 -16.76 8.96
CA ALA A 164 29.98 -17.49 8.47
C ALA A 164 28.77 -16.57 8.14
N ALA A 165 28.68 -15.41 8.79
CA ALA A 165 27.66 -14.41 8.48
C ALA A 165 27.86 -13.78 7.10
N PHE A 166 29.12 -13.58 6.68
CA PHE A 166 29.44 -13.05 5.35
C PHE A 166 29.12 -14.05 4.24
N ASP A 167 29.38 -15.35 4.46
CA ASP A 167 29.00 -16.39 3.50
C ASP A 167 27.48 -16.45 3.29
N GLY A 168 26.70 -16.25 4.36
CA GLY A 168 25.26 -16.17 4.29
C GLY A 168 24.76 -14.96 3.46
N LEU A 169 25.40 -13.80 3.62
CA LEU A 169 25.06 -12.60 2.85
C LEU A 169 25.44 -12.75 1.37
N LEU A 170 26.59 -13.35 1.06
CA LEU A 170 27.00 -13.62 -0.32
C LEU A 170 26.01 -14.56 -1.03
N LYS A 171 25.55 -15.62 -0.35
CA LYS A 171 24.53 -16.52 -0.91
C LYS A 171 23.22 -15.80 -1.23
N LEU A 172 22.78 -14.87 -0.39
CA LEU A 172 21.58 -14.06 -0.68
C LEU A 172 21.78 -13.15 -1.91
N CYS A 173 22.99 -12.62 -2.09
CA CYS A 173 23.33 -11.83 -3.28
C CYS A 173 23.31 -12.70 -4.55
N ASP A 174 23.88 -13.92 -4.47
CA ASP A 174 23.88 -14.86 -5.58
C ASP A 174 22.47 -15.33 -5.93
N GLU A 175 21.63 -15.63 -4.93
CA GLU A 175 20.23 -16.03 -5.13
C GLU A 175 19.41 -14.92 -5.79
N LEU A 176 19.58 -13.66 -5.36
CA LEU A 176 18.95 -12.52 -6.03
C LEU A 176 19.38 -12.44 -7.50
N ARG A 177 20.70 -12.52 -7.78
CA ARG A 177 21.26 -12.40 -9.13
C ARG A 177 20.85 -13.55 -10.05
N ASP A 178 21.00 -14.79 -9.57
CA ASP A 178 20.95 -16.00 -10.40
C ASP A 178 19.53 -16.60 -10.49
N SER A 179 18.61 -16.23 -9.59
CA SER A 179 17.26 -16.72 -9.56
C SER A 179 16.24 -15.59 -9.72
N THR A 180 16.13 -14.71 -8.73
CA THR A 180 15.03 -13.72 -8.69
C THR A 180 15.08 -12.72 -9.84
N MET A 181 16.26 -12.20 -10.18
CA MET A 181 16.42 -11.24 -11.28
C MET A 181 16.24 -11.89 -12.63
N VAL A 182 16.67 -13.14 -12.79
CA VAL A 182 16.46 -13.93 -14.01
C VAL A 182 15.00 -14.16 -14.28
N GLU A 183 14.19 -14.52 -13.26
CA GLU A 183 12.75 -14.68 -13.38
C GLU A 183 12.02 -13.39 -13.79
N LEU A 184 12.60 -12.23 -13.43
CA LEU A 184 12.11 -10.90 -13.83
C LEU A 184 12.63 -10.44 -15.21
N GLY A 185 13.36 -11.30 -15.93
CA GLY A 185 13.94 -10.97 -17.24
C GLY A 185 15.13 -10.02 -17.13
N VAL A 186 15.83 -10.03 -16.00
CA VAL A 186 17.01 -9.21 -15.77
C VAL A 186 18.22 -10.10 -15.52
N ARG A 187 19.23 -10.00 -16.39
CA ARG A 187 20.52 -10.65 -16.18
C ARG A 187 21.50 -9.65 -15.54
N VAL A 188 22.12 -10.04 -14.45
CA VAL A 188 23.17 -9.27 -13.79
C VAL A 188 24.51 -9.97 -14.00
N GLU A 189 25.53 -9.25 -14.45
CA GLU A 189 26.89 -9.73 -14.69
C GLU A 189 27.86 -8.99 -13.76
N ASP A 190 28.58 -9.72 -12.92
CA ASP A 190 29.61 -9.14 -12.07
C ASP A 190 30.89 -8.92 -12.86
N ARG A 191 31.46 -7.71 -12.78
CA ARG A 191 32.72 -7.31 -13.40
C ARG A 191 33.64 -6.67 -12.38
N ALA A 192 34.90 -6.59 -12.70
CA ALA A 192 35.94 -6.00 -11.81
C ALA A 192 35.63 -4.52 -11.47
N GLU A 193 34.97 -3.79 -12.36
CA GLU A 193 34.63 -2.38 -12.20
C GLU A 193 33.20 -2.14 -11.64
N GLY A 194 32.47 -3.20 -11.29
CA GLY A 194 31.09 -3.17 -10.80
C GLY A 194 30.14 -4.03 -11.64
N SER A 195 28.97 -4.32 -11.12
CA SER A 195 27.98 -5.16 -11.80
C SER A 195 27.27 -4.40 -12.90
N LEU A 196 27.02 -5.08 -14.04
CA LEU A 196 26.19 -4.61 -15.14
C LEU A 196 24.90 -5.40 -15.20
N TRP A 197 23.82 -4.77 -15.61
CA TRP A 197 22.55 -5.45 -15.87
C TRP A 197 22.11 -5.26 -17.33
N LYS A 198 21.36 -6.22 -17.84
CA LYS A 198 20.68 -6.15 -19.14
C LYS A 198 19.33 -6.82 -19.04
N LEU A 199 18.39 -6.36 -19.87
CA LEU A 199 17.11 -7.04 -20.04
C LEU A 199 17.33 -8.21 -21.00
N ASP A 200 16.74 -9.35 -20.66
CA ASP A 200 16.78 -10.57 -21.43
C ASP A 200 15.38 -11.21 -21.43
N ASP A 201 15.10 -12.08 -22.39
CA ASP A 201 13.83 -12.79 -22.41
C ASP A 201 13.87 -13.91 -21.35
N PRO A 202 12.96 -13.91 -20.35
CA PRO A 202 12.93 -14.95 -19.32
C PRO A 202 12.82 -16.37 -19.88
N ALA A 203 12.26 -16.54 -21.09
CA ALA A 203 12.15 -17.83 -21.77
C ALA A 203 13.47 -18.33 -22.36
N THR A 204 14.50 -17.48 -22.45
CA THR A 204 15.82 -17.79 -23.02
C THR A 204 16.94 -17.87 -21.97
N LEU A 205 16.61 -17.57 -20.70
CA LEU A 205 17.50 -17.60 -19.55
C LEU A 205 17.40 -18.94 -18.81
#